data_e059c3f53aa5be3eec629417bab64eab
#
_entry.id   e059c3f53aa5be3eec629417bab64eab
#
_cell.length_a   1.000
_cell.length_b   1.000
_cell.length_c   1.000
_cell.angle_alpha   90.00
_cell.angle_beta   90.00
_cell.angle_gamma   90.00
#
_symmetry.space_group_name_H-M   'P 1'
#
loop_
_entity.id
_entity.type
_entity.pdbx_description
1 polymer ?
#
loop_
_entity_poly.entity_id
_entity_poly.type
_entity_poly.pdbx_seq_one_letter_code
_entity_poly.pdbx_strand_id
1 'polypeptide(L)'
;MYNKERYDYDLTSTKGKRQVVLAEYTVLASSVRLLSTKDSLYMKTLSEISDQIADLEPQRYKIYKTENMYNLIKLDTATGRIWQVQYGMNNYAKPMETPIDDRSLLMSSEKVCSGRFELYPTNNMYTFILL
;
A
#
# COMPACT_ATOMS: atom_id res chain seq x y z
N MET A 1 6.40 -7.96 28.84
CA MET A 1 6.94 -6.61 29.05
C MET A 1 7.18 -5.97 27.69
N TYR A 2 6.72 -4.78 27.51
CA TYR A 2 6.86 -4.02 26.29
C TYR A 2 8.31 -3.55 26.12
N ASN A 3 9.00 -3.99 25.08
CA ASN A 3 10.38 -3.55 24.82
C ASN A 3 10.37 -2.42 23.77
N LYS A 4 10.59 -1.19 24.22
CA LYS A 4 10.55 0.02 23.39
C LYS A 4 11.62 0.01 22.27
N GLU A 5 12.75 -0.64 22.49
CA GLU A 5 13.84 -0.72 21.50
C GLU A 5 13.44 -1.50 20.22
N ARG A 6 12.38 -2.30 20.31
CA ARG A 6 11.86 -3.09 19.19
C ARG A 6 11.07 -2.25 18.19
N TYR A 7 10.73 -1.04 18.50
CA TYR A 7 9.78 -0.21 17.77
C TYR A 7 10.35 1.16 17.38
N ASP A 8 11.65 1.25 17.19
CA ASP A 8 12.29 2.44 16.64
C ASP A 8 12.05 2.50 15.12
N TYR A 9 10.80 2.79 14.76
CA TYR A 9 10.36 2.93 13.38
C TYR A 9 10.30 4.41 13.00
N ASP A 10 10.55 4.70 11.74
CA ASP A 10 10.27 6.01 11.18
C ASP A 10 8.76 6.27 11.17
N LEU A 11 8.27 7.00 12.17
CA LEU A 11 6.86 7.34 12.35
C LEU A 11 6.36 8.35 11.32
N THR A 12 7.23 8.95 10.51
CA THR A 12 6.83 9.88 9.44
C THR A 12 6.35 9.15 8.20
N SER A 13 6.75 7.90 8.01
CA SER A 13 6.32 7.07 6.88
C SER A 13 5.03 6.30 7.22
N THR A 14 4.20 6.05 6.20
CA THR A 14 3.01 5.20 6.33
C THR A 14 3.39 3.78 6.77
N LYS A 15 4.50 3.25 6.26
CA LYS A 15 5.01 1.93 6.62
C LYS A 15 5.39 1.84 8.10
N GLY A 16 6.07 2.85 8.63
CA GLY A 16 6.44 2.90 10.04
C GLY A 16 5.21 2.98 10.95
N LYS A 17 4.23 3.82 10.62
CA LYS A 17 2.95 3.92 11.34
C LYS A 17 2.20 2.58 11.35
N ARG A 18 2.14 1.90 10.23
CA ARG A 18 1.50 0.58 10.11
C ARG A 18 2.18 -0.45 11.01
N GLN A 19 3.50 -0.46 11.09
CA GLN A 19 4.24 -1.40 11.93
C GLN A 19 3.97 -1.18 13.41
N VAL A 20 3.89 0.07 13.86
CA VAL A 20 3.53 0.42 15.25
C VAL A 20 2.12 -0.06 15.59
N VAL A 21 1.14 0.21 14.74
CA VAL A 21 -0.26 -0.23 14.95
C VAL A 21 -0.36 -1.75 14.96
N LEU A 22 0.37 -2.47 14.11
CA LEU A 22 0.42 -3.94 14.11
C LEU A 22 1.00 -4.48 15.42
N ALA A 23 2.05 -3.86 15.95
CA ALA A 23 2.64 -4.26 17.22
C ALA A 23 1.66 -4.09 18.39
N GLU A 24 0.96 -2.97 18.45
CA GLU A 24 -0.09 -2.71 19.46
C GLU A 24 -1.23 -3.71 19.35
N TYR A 25 -1.68 -4.01 18.12
CA TYR A 25 -2.72 -5.01 17.89
C TYR A 25 -2.28 -6.40 18.38
N THR A 26 -1.05 -6.81 18.13
CA THR A 26 -0.53 -8.12 18.56
C THR A 26 -0.49 -8.23 20.08
N VAL A 27 -0.04 -7.20 20.77
CA VAL A 27 -0.03 -7.16 22.24
C VAL A 27 -1.44 -7.24 22.80
N LEU A 28 -2.35 -6.44 22.27
CA LEU A 28 -3.74 -6.40 22.72
C LEU A 28 -4.46 -7.72 22.46
N ALA A 29 -4.28 -8.35 21.28
CA ALA A 29 -4.85 -9.63 20.95
C ALA A 29 -4.38 -10.75 21.89
N SER A 30 -3.11 -10.74 22.28
CA SER A 30 -2.56 -11.68 23.27
C SER A 30 -3.19 -11.47 24.66
N SER A 31 -3.37 -10.22 25.07
CA SER A 31 -4.02 -9.88 26.34
C SER A 31 -5.49 -10.33 26.37
N VAL A 32 -6.22 -10.14 25.29
CA VAL A 32 -7.63 -10.58 25.14
C VAL A 32 -7.77 -12.10 25.23
N ARG A 33 -6.81 -12.86 24.70
CA ARG A 33 -6.82 -14.34 24.83
C ARG A 33 -6.67 -14.83 26.27
N LEU A 34 -5.97 -14.07 27.10
CA LEU A 34 -5.77 -14.37 28.52
C LEU A 34 -6.95 -13.94 29.37
N LEU A 35 -7.74 -12.98 28.92
CA LEU A 35 -8.94 -12.49 29.57
C LEU A 35 -10.18 -13.17 28.98
N SER A 36 -11.31 -13.13 29.69
CA SER A 36 -12.56 -13.62 29.14
C SER A 36 -12.91 -12.84 27.86
N THR A 37 -13.07 -13.53 26.74
CA THR A 37 -13.39 -12.95 25.42
C THR A 37 -14.81 -12.34 25.34
N LYS A 38 -15.57 -12.38 26.42
CA LYS A 38 -16.93 -11.82 26.52
C LYS A 38 -16.95 -10.32 26.83
N ASP A 39 -15.81 -9.70 27.08
CA ASP A 39 -15.76 -8.26 27.30
C ASP A 39 -15.93 -7.51 25.99
N SER A 40 -17.08 -6.85 25.84
CA SER A 40 -17.43 -6.08 24.64
C SER A 40 -16.51 -4.89 24.39
N LEU A 41 -15.88 -4.31 25.43
CA LEU A 41 -14.93 -3.21 25.29
C LEU A 41 -13.66 -3.65 24.59
N TYR A 42 -13.08 -4.79 24.96
CA TYR A 42 -11.89 -5.33 24.30
C TYR A 42 -12.17 -5.68 22.84
N MET A 43 -13.31 -6.29 22.55
CA MET A 43 -13.71 -6.61 21.18
C MET A 43 -13.87 -5.36 20.32
N LYS A 44 -14.45 -4.28 20.87
CA LYS A 44 -14.55 -3.00 20.18
C LYS A 44 -13.17 -2.41 19.89
N THR A 45 -12.26 -2.41 20.87
CA THR A 45 -10.90 -1.89 20.72
C THR A 45 -10.11 -2.68 19.67
N LEU A 46 -10.23 -4.00 19.64
CA LEU A 46 -9.63 -4.85 18.60
C LEU A 46 -10.15 -4.51 17.21
N SER A 47 -11.46 -4.29 17.07
CA SER A 47 -12.06 -3.88 15.80
C SER A 47 -11.52 -2.54 15.32
N GLU A 48 -11.45 -1.53 16.21
CA GLU A 48 -10.93 -0.20 15.89
C GLU A 48 -9.46 -0.26 15.44
N ILE A 49 -8.63 -1.06 16.10
CA ILE A 49 -7.22 -1.24 15.71
C ILE A 49 -7.12 -1.97 14.38
N SER A 50 -7.95 -2.98 14.15
CA SER A 50 -8.01 -3.69 12.87
C SER A 50 -8.36 -2.75 11.70
N ASP A 51 -9.32 -1.85 11.91
CA ASP A 51 -9.70 -0.84 10.91
C ASP A 51 -8.55 0.14 10.63
N GLN A 52 -7.83 0.59 11.67
CA GLN A 52 -6.65 1.43 11.50
C GLN A 52 -5.53 0.73 10.71
N ILE A 53 -5.34 -0.56 10.91
CA ILE A 53 -4.37 -1.36 10.13
C ILE A 53 -4.79 -1.41 8.67
N ALA A 54 -6.06 -1.67 8.39
CA ALA A 54 -6.58 -1.70 7.03
C ALA A 54 -6.40 -0.35 6.30
N ASP A 55 -6.64 0.77 6.98
CA ASP A 55 -6.43 2.11 6.44
C ASP A 55 -4.94 2.42 6.14
N LEU A 56 -4.02 1.80 6.88
CA LEU A 56 -2.58 1.96 6.68
C LEU A 56 -1.98 0.95 5.70
N GLU A 57 -2.75 -0.01 5.22
CA GLU A 57 -2.25 -0.97 4.24
C GLU A 57 -1.92 -0.27 2.92
N PRO A 58 -0.71 -0.48 2.38
CA PRO A 58 -0.35 0.08 1.09
C PRO A 58 -1.24 -0.48 -0.01
N GLN A 59 -1.79 0.40 -0.83
CA GLN A 59 -2.57 -0.02 -1.99
C GLN A 59 -1.69 -0.75 -3.00
N ARG A 60 -2.19 -1.86 -3.52
CA ARG A 60 -1.47 -2.63 -4.53
C ARG A 60 -1.28 -1.86 -5.82
N TYR A 61 -2.30 -1.15 -6.27
CA TYR A 61 -2.24 -0.35 -7.49
C TYR A 61 -2.32 1.13 -7.19
N LYS A 62 -1.41 1.90 -7.78
CA LYS A 62 -1.42 3.36 -7.72
C LYS A 62 -1.58 3.94 -9.13
N ILE A 63 -2.30 5.05 -9.21
CA ILE A 63 -2.49 5.81 -10.45
C ILE A 63 -1.76 7.14 -10.34
N TYR A 64 -0.94 7.44 -11.32
CA TYR A 64 -0.18 8.67 -11.41
C TYR A 64 -0.68 9.49 -12.60
N LYS A 65 -0.91 10.77 -12.36
CA LYS A 65 -1.22 11.73 -13.43
C LYS A 65 0.04 12.03 -14.23
N THR A 66 -0.13 12.24 -15.53
CA THR A 66 0.94 12.75 -16.39
C THR A 66 0.63 14.18 -16.80
N GLU A 67 1.59 14.87 -17.41
CA GLU A 67 1.36 16.19 -18.02
C GLU A 67 0.34 16.13 -19.17
N ASN A 68 0.18 14.95 -19.78
CA ASN A 68 -0.88 14.72 -20.75
C ASN A 68 -2.17 14.32 -20.00
N MET A 69 -3.17 15.19 -20.04
CA MET A 69 -4.45 15.00 -19.34
C MET A 69 -5.21 13.71 -19.71
N TYR A 70 -4.89 13.10 -20.84
CA TYR A 70 -5.59 11.89 -21.32
C TYR A 70 -4.90 10.59 -20.94
N ASN A 71 -3.69 10.67 -20.42
CA ASN A 71 -2.89 9.52 -20.07
C ASN A 71 -2.62 9.50 -18.56
N LEU A 72 -2.79 8.33 -18.00
CA LEU A 72 -2.41 8.01 -16.63
C LEU A 72 -1.40 6.87 -16.65
N ILE A 73 -0.60 6.80 -15.62
CA ILE A 73 0.30 5.66 -15.40
C ILE A 73 -0.24 4.85 -14.22
N LYS A 74 -0.43 3.56 -14.42
CA LYS A 74 -0.80 2.61 -13.37
C LYS A 74 0.41 1.80 -12.98
N LEU A 75 0.69 1.73 -11.70
CA LEU A 75 1.76 0.94 -11.10
C LEU A 75 1.18 -0.19 -10.24
N ASP A 76 1.66 -1.41 -10.41
CA ASP A 76 1.55 -2.46 -9.39
C ASP A 76 2.68 -2.28 -8.38
N THR A 77 2.37 -1.75 -7.24
CA THR A 77 3.35 -1.45 -6.18
C THR A 77 3.99 -2.69 -5.57
N ALA A 78 3.42 -3.86 -5.83
CA ALA A 78 3.94 -5.12 -5.32
C ALA A 78 4.97 -5.76 -6.25
N THR A 79 4.84 -5.56 -7.57
CA THR A 79 5.67 -6.24 -8.57
C THR A 79 6.49 -5.30 -9.44
N GLY A 80 6.21 -4.00 -9.41
CA GLY A 80 6.87 -3.00 -10.25
C GLY A 80 6.37 -2.97 -11.70
N ARG A 81 5.30 -3.69 -12.04
CA ARG A 81 4.69 -3.64 -13.37
C ARG A 81 4.01 -2.31 -13.61
N ILE A 82 4.09 -1.81 -14.84
CA ILE A 82 3.62 -0.48 -15.21
C ILE A 82 2.78 -0.56 -16.48
N TRP A 83 1.65 0.15 -16.47
CA TRP A 83 0.75 0.30 -17.61
C TRP A 83 0.45 1.77 -17.87
N GLN A 84 0.26 2.10 -19.13
CA GLN A 84 -0.37 3.34 -19.55
C GLN A 84 -1.88 3.12 -19.59
N VAL A 85 -2.62 4.02 -18.97
CA VAL A 85 -4.09 4.00 -18.96
C VAL A 85 -4.58 5.23 -19.71
N GLN A 86 -5.31 5.01 -20.79
CA GLN A 86 -6.02 6.06 -21.52
C GLN A 86 -7.51 5.97 -21.18
N TYR A 87 -8.11 7.07 -20.77
CA TYR A 87 -9.56 7.13 -20.63
C TYR A 87 -10.18 7.87 -21.83
N GLY A 88 -11.33 7.39 -22.25
CA GLY A 88 -12.00 7.94 -23.42
C GLY A 88 -12.46 9.38 -23.21
N MET A 89 -12.23 10.19 -24.23
CA MET A 89 -12.62 11.62 -24.24
C MET A 89 -14.06 11.87 -24.62
N ASN A 90 -14.74 10.82 -25.10
CA ASN A 90 -16.13 10.89 -25.51
C ASN A 90 -16.85 9.57 -25.20
N ASN A 91 -18.17 9.56 -25.31
CA ASN A 91 -19.00 8.39 -25.01
C ASN A 91 -18.72 7.16 -25.90
N TYR A 92 -17.91 7.30 -26.95
CA TYR A 92 -17.57 6.23 -27.91
C TYR A 92 -16.17 5.67 -27.70
N ALA A 93 -15.29 6.40 -27.01
CA ALA A 93 -13.92 5.95 -26.75
C ALA A 93 -13.88 5.06 -25.51
N LYS A 94 -13.55 3.80 -25.68
CA LYS A 94 -13.36 2.87 -24.57
C LYS A 94 -12.06 3.17 -23.84
N PRO A 95 -12.03 3.09 -22.50
CA PRO A 95 -10.78 3.10 -21.75
C PRO A 95 -9.86 1.98 -22.24
N MET A 96 -8.58 2.27 -22.39
CA MET A 96 -7.57 1.33 -22.85
C MET A 96 -6.41 1.29 -21.87
N GLU A 97 -5.98 0.09 -21.54
CA GLU A 97 -4.80 -0.18 -20.71
C GLU A 97 -3.75 -0.88 -21.58
N THR A 98 -2.57 -0.27 -21.69
CA THR A 98 -1.47 -0.78 -22.49
C THR A 98 -0.25 -1.00 -21.59
N PRO A 99 0.36 -2.20 -21.56
CA PRO A 99 1.54 -2.43 -20.76
C PRO A 99 2.72 -1.60 -21.27
N ILE A 100 3.40 -0.91 -20.36
CA ILE A 100 4.70 -0.27 -20.61
C ILE A 100 5.82 -1.25 -20.24
N ASP A 101 5.75 -1.81 -19.05
CA ASP A 101 6.60 -2.92 -18.61
C ASP A 101 5.75 -3.88 -17.75
N ASP A 102 5.45 -5.04 -18.31
CA ASP A 102 4.64 -6.06 -17.64
C ASP A 102 5.49 -7.13 -16.94
N ARG A 103 6.80 -6.97 -16.93
CA ARG A 103 7.69 -7.86 -16.20
C ARG A 103 7.64 -7.57 -14.71
N SER A 104 7.55 -8.62 -13.91
CA SER A 104 7.74 -8.50 -12.48
C SER A 104 9.21 -8.23 -12.16
N LEU A 105 9.47 -7.23 -11.34
CA LEU A 105 10.82 -6.94 -10.82
C LEU A 105 11.16 -7.79 -9.59
N LEU A 106 10.21 -8.60 -9.10
CA LEU A 106 10.45 -9.52 -8.00
C LEU A 106 11.27 -10.72 -8.48
N MET A 107 12.23 -11.11 -7.68
CA MET A 107 12.88 -12.42 -7.82
C MET A 107 11.91 -13.53 -7.42
N SER A 108 12.09 -14.74 -7.98
CA SER A 108 11.19 -15.88 -7.76
C SER A 108 11.04 -16.31 -6.29
N SER A 109 12.02 -15.97 -5.45
CA SER A 109 12.01 -16.25 -4.01
C SER A 109 11.40 -15.15 -3.16
N GLU A 110 11.06 -14.00 -3.73
CA GLU A 110 10.58 -12.85 -2.99
C GLU A 110 9.07 -12.89 -2.78
N LYS A 111 8.65 -12.54 -1.56
CA LYS A 111 7.25 -12.42 -1.21
C LYS A 111 6.62 -11.19 -1.87
N VAL A 112 5.45 -11.37 -2.43
CA VAL A 112 4.64 -10.27 -2.99
C VAL A 112 4.09 -9.41 -1.84
N CYS A 113 4.51 -8.14 -1.78
CA CYS A 113 4.06 -7.17 -0.78
C CYS A 113 3.72 -5.86 -1.46
N SER A 114 2.52 -5.34 -1.23
CA SER A 114 2.11 -4.02 -1.73
C SER A 114 2.93 -2.89 -1.11
N GLY A 115 3.13 -1.79 -1.87
CA GLY A 115 3.88 -0.63 -1.40
C GLY A 115 5.41 -0.77 -1.50
N ARG A 116 5.90 -1.78 -2.21
CA ARG A 116 7.34 -2.00 -2.41
C ARG A 116 7.94 -1.06 -3.46
N PHE A 117 7.18 -0.76 -4.49
CA PHE A 117 7.59 0.10 -5.61
C PHE A 117 6.80 1.40 -5.65
N GLU A 118 7.44 2.47 -6.06
CA GLU A 118 6.85 3.78 -6.23
C GLU A 118 7.41 4.47 -7.48
N LEU A 119 6.57 5.25 -8.17
CA LEU A 119 6.99 6.05 -9.31
C LEU A 119 7.19 7.50 -8.89
N TYR A 120 8.31 8.07 -9.34
CA TYR A 120 8.61 9.48 -9.17
C TYR A 120 8.55 10.18 -10.52
N PRO A 121 7.65 11.15 -10.69
CA PRO A 121 7.61 11.94 -11.92
C PRO A 121 8.87 12.80 -12.04
N THR A 122 9.34 12.96 -13.28
CA THR A 122 10.41 13.89 -13.59
C THR A 122 9.86 15.12 -14.30
N ASN A 123 10.70 16.12 -14.55
CA ASN A 123 10.32 17.30 -15.33
C ASN A 123 10.04 16.97 -16.81
N ASN A 124 10.36 15.78 -17.24
CA ASN A 124 10.02 15.28 -18.57
C ASN A 124 8.74 14.43 -18.47
N MET A 125 7.69 14.85 -19.17
CA MET A 125 6.38 14.17 -19.16
C MET A 125 6.42 12.68 -19.57
N TYR A 126 7.48 12.25 -20.22
CA TYR A 126 7.65 10.86 -20.67
C TYR A 126 8.57 10.01 -19.81
N THR A 127 9.12 10.61 -18.75
CA THR A 127 10.12 9.92 -17.91
C THR A 127 9.68 9.87 -16.46
N PHE A 128 9.65 8.67 -15.91
CA PHE A 128 9.42 8.38 -14.51
C PHE A 128 10.58 7.56 -13.96
N ILE A 129 10.89 7.74 -12.69
CA ILE A 129 11.86 6.91 -11.98
C ILE A 129 11.09 5.94 -11.11
N LEU A 130 11.33 4.66 -11.29
CA LEU A 130 10.79 3.59 -10.46
C LEU A 130 11.82 3.21 -9.39
N LEU A 131 11.42 3.22 -8.14
CA LEU A 131 12.22 2.82 -6.98
C LEU A 131 11.51 1.74 -6.17
#